data_aaa4db8fcfe4e85944d611112230d201
#
_entry.id   aaa4db8fcfe4e85944d611112230d201
#
_cell.length_a   1.000
_cell.length_b   1.000
_cell.length_c   1.000
_cell.angle_alpha   90.00
_cell.angle_beta   90.00
_cell.angle_gamma   90.00
#
_symmetry.space_group_name_H-M   'P 1'
#
loop_
_entity.id
_entity.type
_entity.pdbx_description
1 polymer ?
#
loop_
_entity_poly.entity_id
_entity_poly.type
_entity_poly.pdbx_seq_one_letter_code
_entity_poly.pdbx_strand_id
1 'polypeptide(L)'
;MPFSLITVLMPLPLCSADSTKLIIQPTFPAIMLQWQSDSVGSIYNYLSPGCQICRQGAGLVLFVTGRCERGCFYCPISEDRRGKDVAYADEQPVGELADILSEGRAIGALGTGITGGEPLLRLYYVLDCIRALKEEFGSEHHIHLYTGILPNRSVLERLAQAGLDEIRFHPPDEEWSDPVGLKEVLEEAKALGLQAGVEIPAYKPAPQIVHAVREADAFLNLNELEFSETNFSRLMEEGFLPLDLGCGAEGSEEMARGYLLDDIKVHYCPSRFKDAVQLRERLRRRAERTSRPLDYITEEGTIIHGIIEGKKDDLKSALGIIDGLEVPAEMYSCLEGRIEIAAWILEEICPDLEGCKCDLCIIERYPLQDGPVVERIPL
;
A
#
# COMPACT_ATOMS: atom_id res chain seq x y z
N MET A 1 38.43 21.42 -52.81
CA MET A 1 38.53 20.69 -54.08
C MET A 1 37.62 19.50 -54.00
N PRO A 2 36.67 19.39 -54.92
CA PRO A 2 35.64 18.34 -54.90
C PRO A 2 36.09 17.16 -55.76
N PHE A 3 35.65 15.96 -55.42
CA PHE A 3 35.64 14.86 -56.37
C PHE A 3 34.24 14.31 -56.56
N SER A 4 33.96 14.21 -57.83
CA SER A 4 32.69 14.07 -58.49
C SER A 4 32.23 12.61 -58.57
N LEU A 5 30.92 12.45 -58.63
CA LEU A 5 30.17 11.23 -58.97
C LEU A 5 30.51 10.72 -60.39
N ILE A 6 30.42 9.41 -60.53
CA ILE A 6 30.05 8.79 -61.80
C ILE A 6 28.97 7.74 -61.56
N THR A 7 27.80 8.03 -62.11
CA THR A 7 26.63 7.17 -62.21
C THR A 7 26.79 6.21 -63.37
N VAL A 8 26.59 4.91 -63.18
CA VAL A 8 26.40 3.96 -64.29
C VAL A 8 25.02 3.35 -64.17
N LEU A 9 24.20 3.69 -65.13
CA LEU A 9 22.88 3.09 -65.39
C LEU A 9 23.06 1.80 -66.19
N MET A 10 22.47 0.70 -65.76
CA MET A 10 22.17 -0.47 -66.59
C MET A 10 20.72 -0.87 -66.44
N PRO A 11 20.04 -1.36 -67.47
CA PRO A 11 18.60 -1.46 -67.55
C PRO A 11 18.06 -2.78 -66.96
N LEU A 12 16.86 -2.67 -66.41
CA LEU A 12 16.02 -3.75 -65.86
C LEU A 12 15.39 -4.59 -66.97
N PRO A 13 15.14 -5.90 -66.76
CA PRO A 13 14.16 -6.65 -67.52
C PRO A 13 12.79 -6.56 -66.87
N LEU A 14 11.79 -6.32 -67.68
CA LEU A 14 10.36 -6.42 -67.38
C LEU A 14 9.98 -7.90 -67.05
N CYS A 15 9.38 -8.15 -65.91
CA CYS A 15 8.61 -9.36 -65.67
C CYS A 15 7.32 -9.02 -64.90
N SER A 16 6.25 -9.36 -65.55
CA SER A 16 4.84 -9.52 -65.25
C SER A 16 4.30 -9.33 -63.80
N ALA A 17 3.18 -8.61 -63.79
CA ALA A 17 2.31 -8.37 -62.64
C ALA A 17 1.80 -9.65 -61.98
N ASP A 18 1.98 -9.70 -60.65
CA ASP A 18 1.12 -10.48 -59.78
C ASP A 18 0.65 -9.57 -58.66
N SER A 19 -0.71 -9.38 -58.61
CA SER A 19 -1.36 -8.42 -57.72
C SER A 19 -1.58 -9.06 -56.38
N THR A 20 -0.56 -9.13 -55.54
CA THR A 20 -0.75 -9.38 -54.09
C THR A 20 -0.89 -8.04 -53.38
N LYS A 21 -2.11 -7.67 -53.05
CA LYS A 21 -2.40 -6.53 -52.15
C LYS A 21 -1.72 -6.79 -50.79
N LEU A 22 -0.57 -6.13 -50.58
CA LEU A 22 -0.02 -5.99 -49.24
C LEU A 22 -1.02 -5.14 -48.45
N ILE A 23 -1.79 -5.78 -47.54
CA ILE A 23 -2.53 -5.08 -46.52
C ILE A 23 -1.48 -4.59 -45.52
N ILE A 24 -1.03 -3.36 -45.68
CA ILE A 24 -0.27 -2.64 -44.66
C ILE A 24 -1.28 -2.38 -43.54
N GLN A 25 -1.25 -3.22 -42.50
CA GLN A 25 -1.90 -2.86 -41.24
C GLN A 25 -1.19 -1.58 -40.73
N PRO A 26 -1.94 -0.54 -40.33
CA PRO A 26 -1.31 0.62 -39.71
C PRO A 26 -0.71 0.14 -38.39
N THR A 27 0.61 0.05 -38.32
CA THR A 27 1.34 -0.03 -37.07
C THR A 27 1.15 1.30 -36.38
N PHE A 28 0.21 1.34 -35.42
CA PHE A 28 0.17 2.46 -34.48
C PHE A 28 1.56 2.50 -33.81
N PRO A 29 2.16 3.69 -33.69
CA PRO A 29 3.41 3.81 -32.94
C PRO A 29 3.13 3.30 -31.52
N ALA A 30 3.86 2.29 -31.08
CA ALA A 30 3.85 1.88 -29.70
C ALA A 30 4.14 3.14 -28.86
N ILE A 31 3.23 3.52 -28.00
CA ILE A 31 3.48 4.59 -27.05
C ILE A 31 4.56 4.06 -26.14
N MET A 32 5.82 4.50 -26.36
CA MET A 32 6.91 4.17 -25.45
C MET A 32 6.60 4.79 -24.11
N LEU A 33 6.29 3.96 -23.11
CA LEU A 33 6.03 4.38 -21.75
C LEU A 33 7.35 4.91 -21.16
N GLN A 34 7.31 6.10 -20.59
CA GLN A 34 8.50 6.72 -20.01
C GLN A 34 8.78 6.13 -18.63
N TRP A 35 9.98 5.58 -18.43
CA TRP A 35 10.45 5.07 -17.15
C TRP A 35 10.67 6.20 -16.15
N GLN A 36 10.22 5.96 -14.91
CA GLN A 36 10.37 6.86 -13.77
C GLN A 36 10.94 6.07 -12.58
N SER A 37 11.65 6.77 -11.71
CA SER A 37 12.10 6.24 -10.43
C SER A 37 11.95 7.29 -9.34
N ASP A 38 11.77 6.87 -8.10
CA ASP A 38 11.75 7.76 -6.94
C ASP A 38 12.96 7.57 -6.02
N SER A 39 13.07 8.41 -5.00
CA SER A 39 14.18 8.42 -4.05
C SER A 39 14.24 7.18 -3.16
N VAL A 40 13.16 6.42 -3.06
CA VAL A 40 13.10 5.18 -2.27
C VAL A 40 13.25 3.92 -3.09
N GLY A 41 13.46 4.05 -4.42
CA GLY A 41 13.83 2.96 -5.32
C GLY A 41 12.66 2.30 -6.03
N SER A 42 11.44 2.86 -5.99
CA SER A 42 10.38 2.40 -6.90
C SER A 42 10.78 2.72 -8.35
N ILE A 43 10.50 1.79 -9.26
CA ILE A 43 10.76 1.96 -10.70
C ILE A 43 9.49 1.58 -11.45
N TYR A 44 9.02 2.45 -12.34
CA TYR A 44 7.77 2.22 -13.05
C TYR A 44 7.70 2.98 -14.38
N ASN A 45 6.96 2.44 -15.32
CA ASN A 45 6.47 3.13 -16.50
C ASN A 45 4.93 3.32 -16.42
N TYR A 46 4.30 2.68 -15.45
CA TYR A 46 2.88 2.78 -15.16
C TYR A 46 2.62 2.60 -13.67
N LEU A 47 1.73 3.41 -13.13
CA LEU A 47 1.18 3.21 -11.78
C LEU A 47 -0.32 3.02 -11.89
N SER A 48 -0.85 1.90 -11.40
CA SER A 48 -2.29 1.71 -11.31
C SER A 48 -2.90 2.74 -10.35
N PRO A 49 -4.21 3.06 -10.47
CA PRO A 49 -4.86 4.00 -9.56
C PRO A 49 -4.67 3.65 -8.08
N GLY A 50 -4.75 2.36 -7.71
CA GLY A 50 -4.48 1.91 -6.36
C GLY A 50 -3.05 2.23 -5.90
N CYS A 51 -2.04 2.07 -6.77
CA CYS A 51 -0.65 2.44 -6.47
C CYS A 51 -0.46 3.95 -6.32
N GLN A 52 -1.16 4.76 -7.13
CA GLN A 52 -1.10 6.23 -7.03
C GLN A 52 -1.64 6.72 -5.68
N ILE A 53 -2.73 6.12 -5.19
CA ILE A 53 -3.32 6.43 -3.88
C ILE A 53 -2.41 5.94 -2.74
N CYS A 54 -1.84 4.75 -2.88
CA CYS A 54 -0.88 4.17 -1.92
C CYS A 54 0.31 5.12 -1.68
N ARG A 55 0.85 5.72 -2.73
CA ARG A 55 1.96 6.69 -2.66
C ARG A 55 1.64 7.97 -1.87
N GLN A 56 0.38 8.29 -1.70
CA GLN A 56 -0.10 9.44 -0.93
C GLN A 56 -0.38 9.10 0.53
N GLY A 57 -0.15 7.85 0.96
CA GLY A 57 -0.60 7.36 2.26
C GLY A 57 -2.12 7.39 2.44
N ALA A 58 -2.86 7.51 1.32
CA ALA A 58 -4.31 7.69 1.32
C ALA A 58 -5.08 6.37 1.06
N GLY A 59 -4.38 5.24 1.05
CA GLY A 59 -4.97 3.91 0.87
C GLY A 59 -5.21 3.24 2.22
N LEU A 60 -6.46 2.90 2.50
CA LEU A 60 -6.84 2.01 3.60
C LEU A 60 -6.47 0.58 3.22
N VAL A 61 -5.77 -0.15 4.07
CA VAL A 61 -5.50 -1.58 3.90
C VAL A 61 -6.54 -2.38 4.66
N LEU A 62 -7.43 -3.06 3.95
CA LEU A 62 -8.46 -3.90 4.53
C LEU A 62 -8.10 -5.38 4.40
N PHE A 63 -7.61 -5.95 5.50
CA PHE A 63 -7.35 -7.38 5.65
C PHE A 63 -8.63 -8.09 6.07
N VAL A 64 -9.25 -8.88 5.18
CA VAL A 64 -10.61 -9.43 5.43
C VAL A 64 -10.62 -10.82 6.05
N THR A 65 -9.54 -11.58 5.93
CA THR A 65 -9.38 -12.92 6.54
C THR A 65 -7.94 -13.38 6.47
N GLY A 66 -7.48 -14.14 7.45
CA GLY A 66 -6.20 -14.85 7.38
C GLY A 66 -6.30 -16.25 6.77
N ARG A 67 -7.50 -16.70 6.41
CA ARG A 67 -7.69 -18.00 5.76
C ARG A 67 -7.15 -17.97 4.34
N CYS A 68 -6.39 -19.00 3.98
CA CYS A 68 -5.88 -19.22 2.63
C CYS A 68 -5.60 -20.72 2.47
N GLU A 69 -5.93 -21.29 1.34
CA GLU A 69 -5.66 -22.70 1.03
C GLU A 69 -4.26 -22.90 0.43
N ARG A 70 -3.48 -21.81 0.28
CA ARG A 70 -2.15 -21.82 -0.31
C ARG A 70 -1.06 -21.80 0.78
N GLY A 71 0.10 -22.32 0.40
CA GLY A 71 1.27 -22.40 1.28
C GLY A 71 2.48 -21.63 0.77
N CYS A 72 2.28 -20.48 0.12
CA CYS A 72 3.39 -19.67 -0.43
C CYS A 72 4.51 -19.50 0.60
N PHE A 73 5.73 -19.90 0.24
CA PHE A 73 6.87 -19.89 1.17
C PHE A 73 7.25 -18.46 1.59
N TYR A 74 6.98 -17.49 0.73
CA TYR A 74 7.25 -16.06 0.94
C TYR A 74 6.14 -15.31 1.66
N CYS A 75 5.04 -15.97 2.08
CA CYS A 75 3.89 -15.29 2.66
C CYS A 75 4.25 -14.56 3.97
N PRO A 76 4.10 -13.23 4.07
CA PRO A 76 4.54 -12.45 5.23
C PRO A 76 3.49 -12.34 6.34
N ILE A 77 2.31 -12.99 6.17
CA ILE A 77 1.21 -12.86 7.14
C ILE A 77 1.64 -13.35 8.51
N SER A 78 1.45 -12.53 9.52
CA SER A 78 1.80 -12.83 10.92
C SER A 78 1.04 -14.05 11.46
N GLU A 79 1.60 -14.73 12.45
CA GLU A 79 0.96 -15.89 13.10
C GLU A 79 -0.37 -15.55 13.76
N ASP A 80 -0.51 -14.30 14.22
CA ASP A 80 -1.77 -13.84 14.82
C ASP A 80 -2.91 -13.75 13.80
N ARG A 81 -2.61 -13.62 12.52
CA ARG A 81 -3.59 -13.51 11.44
C ARG A 81 -3.68 -14.78 10.59
N ARG A 82 -2.58 -15.50 10.37
CA ARG A 82 -2.49 -16.66 9.48
C ARG A 82 -3.47 -17.77 9.87
N GLY A 83 -4.29 -18.20 8.92
CA GLY A 83 -5.26 -19.28 9.09
C GLY A 83 -6.49 -18.92 9.94
N LYS A 84 -6.54 -17.72 10.53
CA LYS A 84 -7.65 -17.27 11.38
C LYS A 84 -8.66 -16.45 10.59
N ASP A 85 -9.92 -16.53 10.97
CA ASP A 85 -10.99 -15.72 10.36
C ASP A 85 -11.11 -14.39 11.11
N VAL A 86 -10.12 -13.54 10.95
CA VAL A 86 -10.01 -12.21 11.58
C VAL A 86 -9.88 -11.15 10.49
N ALA A 87 -10.37 -9.95 10.78
CA ALA A 87 -10.27 -8.81 9.87
C ALA A 87 -9.60 -7.61 10.56
N TYR A 88 -8.88 -6.81 9.77
CA TYR A 88 -8.21 -5.58 10.22
C TYR A 88 -8.36 -4.49 9.17
N ALA A 89 -8.56 -3.27 9.64
CA ALA A 89 -8.48 -2.05 8.86
C ALA A 89 -7.19 -1.33 9.26
N ASP A 90 -6.23 -1.26 8.36
CA ASP A 90 -4.82 -0.99 8.69
C ASP A 90 -4.36 -1.93 9.83
N GLU A 91 -4.03 -1.40 11.01
CA GLU A 91 -3.63 -2.22 12.17
C GLU A 91 -4.77 -2.37 13.21
N GLN A 92 -5.97 -1.80 12.96
CA GLN A 92 -7.08 -1.86 13.89
C GLN A 92 -7.94 -3.12 13.66
N PRO A 93 -8.22 -3.91 14.72
CA PRO A 93 -9.14 -5.04 14.60
C PRO A 93 -10.53 -4.57 14.14
N VAL A 94 -11.14 -5.35 13.26
CA VAL A 94 -12.48 -5.08 12.72
C VAL A 94 -13.47 -6.08 13.33
N GLY A 95 -14.43 -5.59 14.12
CA GLY A 95 -15.57 -6.34 14.62
C GLY A 95 -16.81 -6.18 13.74
N GLU A 96 -17.00 -4.98 13.19
CA GLU A 96 -18.13 -4.63 12.32
C GLU A 96 -17.73 -3.68 11.19
N LEU A 97 -18.60 -3.48 10.20
CA LEU A 97 -18.32 -2.61 9.05
C LEU A 97 -18.03 -1.15 9.46
N ALA A 98 -18.65 -0.68 10.56
CA ALA A 98 -18.43 0.66 11.07
C ALA A 98 -16.97 0.92 11.48
N ASP A 99 -16.24 -0.09 11.94
CA ASP A 99 -14.82 0.02 12.29
C ASP A 99 -13.98 0.35 11.04
N ILE A 100 -14.28 -0.31 9.91
CA ILE A 100 -13.63 -0.06 8.61
C ILE A 100 -13.85 1.39 8.18
N LEU A 101 -15.10 1.85 8.26
CA LEU A 101 -15.47 3.21 7.86
C LEU A 101 -14.84 4.25 8.79
N SER A 102 -14.77 3.96 10.09
CA SER A 102 -14.13 4.82 11.08
C SER A 102 -12.64 4.99 10.79
N GLU A 103 -11.93 3.91 10.50
CA GLU A 103 -10.52 3.95 10.13
C GLU A 103 -10.31 4.73 8.82
N GLY A 104 -11.13 4.45 7.80
CA GLY A 104 -11.09 5.20 6.54
C GLY A 104 -11.29 6.71 6.72
N ARG A 105 -12.21 7.13 7.61
CA ARG A 105 -12.40 8.55 7.97
C ARG A 105 -11.17 9.12 8.70
N ALA A 106 -10.61 8.36 9.63
CA ALA A 106 -9.45 8.80 10.43
C ALA A 106 -8.23 9.13 9.58
N ILE A 107 -7.95 8.34 8.53
CA ILE A 107 -6.84 8.61 7.60
C ILE A 107 -7.26 9.47 6.41
N GLY A 108 -8.55 9.78 6.24
CA GLY A 108 -9.08 10.44 5.05
C GLY A 108 -8.80 9.63 3.80
N ALA A 109 -9.16 8.35 3.81
CA ALA A 109 -8.88 7.42 2.74
C ALA A 109 -9.48 7.87 1.40
N LEU A 110 -8.67 7.84 0.35
CA LEU A 110 -9.09 8.06 -1.04
C LEU A 110 -9.35 6.74 -1.77
N GLY A 111 -8.94 5.63 -1.18
CA GLY A 111 -9.19 4.29 -1.70
C GLY A 111 -8.90 3.21 -0.66
N THR A 112 -9.26 1.98 -1.00
CA THR A 112 -9.07 0.80 -0.16
C THR A 112 -8.47 -0.34 -0.95
N GLY A 113 -7.40 -0.94 -0.42
CA GLY A 113 -6.86 -2.22 -0.89
C GLY A 113 -7.41 -3.37 -0.07
N ILE A 114 -8.22 -4.23 -0.65
CA ILE A 114 -8.77 -5.42 0.01
C ILE A 114 -7.79 -6.56 -0.16
N THR A 115 -7.27 -7.06 0.96
CA THR A 115 -6.26 -8.11 1.03
C THR A 115 -6.60 -9.12 2.12
N GLY A 116 -5.71 -10.07 2.38
CA GLY A 116 -5.88 -11.08 3.40
C GLY A 116 -4.98 -12.29 3.14
N GLY A 117 -5.41 -13.45 3.61
CA GLY A 117 -4.97 -14.73 3.09
C GLY A 117 -5.50 -14.89 1.66
N GLU A 118 -6.79 -15.27 1.56
CA GLU A 118 -7.50 -15.26 0.27
C GLU A 118 -8.88 -14.60 0.45
N PRO A 119 -9.04 -13.35 0.02
CA PRO A 119 -10.27 -12.59 0.23
C PRO A 119 -11.52 -13.23 -0.38
N LEU A 120 -11.40 -13.91 -1.52
CA LEU A 120 -12.54 -14.53 -2.19
C LEU A 120 -13.13 -15.75 -1.43
N LEU A 121 -12.44 -16.29 -0.43
CA LEU A 121 -13.02 -17.24 0.53
C LEU A 121 -14.12 -16.59 1.37
N ARG A 122 -14.15 -15.26 1.47
CA ARG A 122 -15.17 -14.46 2.13
C ARG A 122 -15.91 -13.54 1.15
N LEU A 123 -16.19 -13.99 -0.05
CA LEU A 123 -16.76 -13.20 -1.13
C LEU A 123 -17.94 -12.31 -0.69
N TYR A 124 -18.91 -12.83 0.07
CA TYR A 124 -20.07 -12.05 0.49
C TYR A 124 -19.67 -10.89 1.40
N TYR A 125 -18.77 -11.12 2.35
CA TYR A 125 -18.24 -10.08 3.22
C TYR A 125 -17.44 -9.02 2.43
N VAL A 126 -16.65 -9.45 1.47
CA VAL A 126 -15.93 -8.55 0.54
C VAL A 126 -16.91 -7.65 -0.22
N LEU A 127 -18.01 -8.24 -0.75
CA LEU A 127 -19.04 -7.46 -1.46
C LEU A 127 -19.74 -6.44 -0.54
N ASP A 128 -19.99 -6.80 0.72
CA ASP A 128 -20.60 -5.89 1.69
C ASP A 128 -19.63 -4.77 2.08
N CYS A 129 -18.33 -5.07 2.26
CA CYS A 129 -17.30 -4.06 2.48
C CYS A 129 -17.21 -3.07 1.30
N ILE A 130 -17.18 -3.58 0.05
CA ILE A 130 -17.12 -2.71 -1.14
C ILE A 130 -18.31 -1.75 -1.18
N ARG A 131 -19.53 -2.26 -0.99
CA ARG A 131 -20.74 -1.43 -0.98
C ARG A 131 -20.72 -0.38 0.12
N ALA A 132 -20.36 -0.78 1.35
CA ALA A 132 -20.30 0.14 2.49
C ALA A 132 -19.26 1.26 2.25
N LEU A 133 -18.08 0.91 1.70
CA LEU A 133 -17.04 1.89 1.36
C LEU A 133 -17.50 2.86 0.27
N LYS A 134 -18.17 2.37 -0.78
CA LYS A 134 -18.72 3.23 -1.85
C LYS A 134 -19.87 4.10 -1.36
N GLU A 135 -20.71 3.59 -0.47
CA GLU A 135 -21.80 4.36 0.14
C GLU A 135 -21.27 5.49 1.04
N GLU A 136 -20.26 5.21 1.84
CA GLU A 136 -19.67 6.19 2.79
C GLU A 136 -18.82 7.25 2.09
N PHE A 137 -17.91 6.82 1.19
CA PHE A 137 -16.88 7.71 0.63
C PHE A 137 -17.16 8.16 -0.80
N GLY A 138 -18.23 7.66 -1.42
CA GLY A 138 -18.64 8.01 -2.77
C GLY A 138 -18.01 7.12 -3.86
N SER A 139 -18.49 7.31 -5.11
CA SER A 139 -18.07 6.53 -6.27
C SER A 139 -16.58 6.64 -6.59
N GLU A 140 -15.98 7.79 -6.29
CA GLU A 140 -14.56 8.09 -6.56
C GLU A 140 -13.59 7.41 -5.59
N HIS A 141 -14.08 6.83 -4.48
CA HIS A 141 -13.26 6.05 -3.58
C HIS A 141 -12.79 4.78 -4.27
N HIS A 142 -11.51 4.73 -4.66
CA HIS A 142 -10.95 3.63 -5.44
C HIS A 142 -10.80 2.36 -4.62
N ILE A 143 -11.37 1.25 -5.07
CA ILE A 143 -11.26 -0.04 -4.38
C ILE A 143 -10.55 -1.05 -5.26
N HIS A 144 -9.45 -1.61 -4.77
CA HIS A 144 -8.75 -2.70 -5.43
C HIS A 144 -8.70 -3.96 -4.55
N LEU A 145 -8.73 -5.11 -5.20
CA LEU A 145 -8.75 -6.43 -4.55
C LEU A 145 -7.57 -7.27 -5.01
N TYR A 146 -6.89 -7.90 -4.05
CA TYR A 146 -5.89 -8.93 -4.29
C TYR A 146 -6.52 -10.31 -4.19
N THR A 147 -6.23 -11.19 -5.13
CA THR A 147 -6.67 -12.59 -5.06
C THR A 147 -5.68 -13.52 -5.75
N GLY A 148 -5.43 -14.64 -5.13
CA GLY A 148 -4.70 -15.71 -5.77
C GLY A 148 -5.61 -16.67 -6.54
N ILE A 149 -6.93 -16.57 -6.42
CA ILE A 149 -7.90 -17.35 -7.18
C ILE A 149 -8.16 -16.67 -8.53
N LEU A 150 -8.31 -17.44 -9.60
CA LEU A 150 -8.85 -16.97 -10.86
C LEU A 150 -10.38 -17.17 -10.82
N PRO A 151 -11.17 -16.14 -10.49
CA PRO A 151 -12.60 -16.27 -10.32
C PRO A 151 -13.30 -16.44 -11.68
N ASN A 152 -14.41 -17.12 -11.69
CA ASN A 152 -15.25 -17.18 -12.87
C ASN A 152 -15.96 -15.83 -13.13
N ARG A 153 -16.49 -15.69 -14.36
CA ARG A 153 -17.17 -14.46 -14.80
C ARG A 153 -18.26 -13.98 -13.85
N SER A 154 -19.07 -14.89 -13.29
CA SER A 154 -20.15 -14.51 -12.37
C SER A 154 -19.64 -13.84 -11.08
N VAL A 155 -18.49 -14.26 -10.57
CA VAL A 155 -17.84 -13.62 -9.41
C VAL A 155 -17.32 -12.24 -9.79
N LEU A 156 -16.66 -12.10 -10.95
CA LEU A 156 -16.19 -10.81 -11.47
C LEU A 156 -17.34 -9.82 -11.67
N GLU A 157 -18.46 -10.26 -12.26
CA GLU A 157 -19.66 -9.44 -12.44
C GLU A 157 -20.21 -8.93 -11.09
N ARG A 158 -20.25 -9.77 -10.06
CA ARG A 158 -20.70 -9.37 -8.72
C ARG A 158 -19.74 -8.37 -8.07
N LEU A 159 -18.43 -8.54 -8.22
CA LEU A 159 -17.43 -7.60 -7.72
C LEU A 159 -17.56 -6.24 -8.42
N ALA A 160 -17.65 -6.22 -9.74
CA ALA A 160 -17.85 -5.01 -10.54
C ALA A 160 -19.17 -4.30 -10.17
N GLN A 161 -20.27 -5.04 -10.04
CA GLN A 161 -21.58 -4.49 -9.63
C GLN A 161 -21.58 -3.95 -8.20
N ALA A 162 -20.75 -4.50 -7.32
CA ALA A 162 -20.58 -3.97 -5.96
C ALA A 162 -19.79 -2.65 -5.94
N GLY A 163 -19.05 -2.34 -7.00
CA GLY A 163 -18.25 -1.12 -7.13
C GLY A 163 -16.73 -1.34 -7.02
N LEU A 164 -16.22 -2.56 -7.24
CA LEU A 164 -14.79 -2.79 -7.37
C LEU A 164 -14.26 -2.03 -8.59
N ASP A 165 -13.09 -1.39 -8.47
CA ASP A 165 -12.45 -0.63 -9.55
C ASP A 165 -11.25 -1.36 -10.16
N GLU A 166 -10.49 -2.09 -9.34
CA GLU A 166 -9.23 -2.73 -9.76
C GLU A 166 -9.10 -4.13 -9.14
N ILE A 167 -8.63 -5.10 -9.92
CA ILE A 167 -8.33 -6.46 -9.44
C ILE A 167 -6.89 -6.84 -9.77
N ARG A 168 -6.19 -7.42 -8.79
CA ARG A 168 -4.81 -7.88 -8.90
C ARG A 168 -4.73 -9.36 -8.64
N PHE A 169 -4.39 -10.11 -9.66
CA PHE A 169 -4.21 -11.55 -9.55
C PHE A 169 -2.81 -11.87 -9.04
N HIS A 170 -2.75 -12.79 -8.11
CA HIS A 170 -1.52 -13.31 -7.53
C HIS A 170 -1.46 -14.82 -7.76
N PRO A 171 -1.18 -15.30 -9.00
CA PRO A 171 -1.09 -16.72 -9.26
C PRO A 171 0.00 -17.37 -8.39
N PRO A 172 -0.20 -18.59 -7.89
CA PRO A 172 0.83 -19.30 -7.15
C PRO A 172 2.05 -19.52 -8.03
N ASP A 173 3.21 -19.51 -7.42
CA ASP A 173 4.46 -19.52 -8.17
C ASP A 173 4.72 -20.84 -8.93
N GLU A 174 4.11 -21.94 -8.51
CA GLU A 174 4.13 -23.20 -9.23
C GLU A 174 3.43 -23.11 -10.61
N GLU A 175 2.48 -22.18 -10.76
CA GLU A 175 1.73 -21.96 -12.00
C GLU A 175 2.39 -20.94 -12.93
N TRP A 176 3.48 -20.26 -12.54
CA TRP A 176 4.07 -19.20 -13.37
C TRP A 176 4.63 -19.67 -14.70
N SER A 177 5.01 -20.96 -14.81
CA SER A 177 5.49 -21.55 -16.07
C SER A 177 4.36 -21.89 -17.04
N ASP A 178 3.12 -22.05 -16.56
CA ASP A 178 1.92 -22.31 -17.35
C ASP A 178 0.68 -21.75 -16.64
N PRO A 179 0.46 -20.43 -16.65
CA PRO A 179 -0.63 -19.77 -15.92
C PRO A 179 -1.96 -19.92 -16.67
N VAL A 180 -2.50 -21.14 -16.68
CA VAL A 180 -3.74 -21.47 -17.40
C VAL A 180 -4.90 -20.60 -16.94
N GLY A 181 -5.57 -19.94 -17.89
CA GLY A 181 -6.73 -19.08 -17.65
C GLY A 181 -6.41 -17.68 -17.17
N LEU A 182 -5.14 -17.34 -16.93
CA LEU A 182 -4.76 -16.01 -16.43
C LEU A 182 -5.08 -14.91 -17.46
N LYS A 183 -4.72 -15.11 -18.73
CA LYS A 183 -5.03 -14.16 -19.78
C LYS A 183 -6.53 -13.93 -19.91
N GLU A 184 -7.30 -15.01 -19.97
CA GLU A 184 -8.75 -14.98 -20.12
C GLU A 184 -9.41 -14.22 -18.97
N VAL A 185 -9.01 -14.45 -17.72
CA VAL A 185 -9.59 -13.74 -16.58
C VAL A 185 -9.20 -12.28 -16.54
N LEU A 186 -7.99 -11.90 -16.97
CA LEU A 186 -7.58 -10.50 -17.13
C LEU A 186 -8.46 -9.79 -18.19
N GLU A 187 -8.68 -10.42 -19.34
CA GLU A 187 -9.54 -9.91 -20.40
C GLU A 187 -11.00 -9.79 -19.94
N GLU A 188 -11.53 -10.79 -19.23
CA GLU A 188 -12.89 -10.78 -18.67
C GLU A 188 -13.06 -9.65 -17.64
N ALA A 189 -12.11 -9.46 -16.73
CA ALA A 189 -12.16 -8.38 -15.75
C ALA A 189 -12.19 -7.01 -16.44
N LYS A 190 -11.33 -6.80 -17.45
CA LYS A 190 -11.31 -5.55 -18.25
C LYS A 190 -12.61 -5.34 -19.03
N ALA A 191 -13.21 -6.39 -19.58
CA ALA A 191 -14.49 -6.31 -20.30
C ALA A 191 -15.65 -5.91 -19.38
N LEU A 192 -15.51 -6.10 -18.07
CA LEU A 192 -16.45 -5.64 -17.03
C LEU A 192 -16.13 -4.24 -16.50
N GLY A 193 -15.13 -3.56 -17.06
CA GLY A 193 -14.74 -2.20 -16.67
C GLY A 193 -13.74 -2.13 -15.53
N LEU A 194 -13.24 -3.27 -15.03
CA LEU A 194 -12.22 -3.30 -13.98
C LEU A 194 -10.83 -2.97 -14.56
N GLN A 195 -10.02 -2.25 -13.83
CA GLN A 195 -8.58 -2.26 -14.03
C GLN A 195 -8.05 -3.64 -13.61
N ALA A 196 -7.30 -4.31 -14.47
CA ALA A 196 -6.82 -5.66 -14.16
C ALA A 196 -5.30 -5.77 -14.31
N GLY A 197 -4.68 -6.45 -13.39
CA GLY A 197 -3.24 -6.69 -13.41
C GLY A 197 -2.84 -7.92 -12.62
N VAL A 198 -1.55 -8.18 -12.65
CA VAL A 198 -0.88 -9.21 -11.86
C VAL A 198 0.03 -8.54 -10.85
N GLU A 199 0.08 -9.05 -9.64
CA GLU A 199 1.03 -8.61 -8.62
C GLU A 199 1.73 -9.82 -8.01
N ILE A 200 3.04 -9.90 -8.18
CA ILE A 200 3.89 -11.02 -7.75
C ILE A 200 5.20 -10.51 -7.11
N PRO A 201 5.82 -11.29 -6.21
CA PRO A 201 7.15 -10.98 -5.71
C PRO A 201 8.23 -11.21 -6.78
N ALA A 202 9.23 -10.31 -6.81
CA ALA A 202 10.32 -10.38 -7.77
C ALA A 202 11.46 -11.25 -7.23
N TYR A 203 11.41 -12.57 -7.45
CA TYR A 203 12.46 -13.49 -7.00
C TYR A 203 12.86 -14.55 -8.02
N LYS A 204 12.09 -14.74 -9.08
CA LYS A 204 12.41 -15.63 -10.20
C LYS A 204 11.79 -15.13 -11.50
N PRO A 205 12.32 -15.51 -12.69
CA PRO A 205 11.72 -15.15 -13.96
C PRO A 205 10.31 -15.76 -14.14
N ALA A 206 9.38 -14.97 -14.70
CA ALA A 206 8.02 -15.40 -15.01
C ALA A 206 7.59 -14.99 -16.43
N PRO A 207 8.26 -15.49 -17.50
CA PRO A 207 8.01 -15.04 -18.87
C PRO A 207 6.58 -15.33 -19.34
N GLN A 208 5.93 -16.38 -18.85
CA GLN A 208 4.55 -16.69 -19.22
C GLN A 208 3.54 -15.75 -18.54
N ILE A 209 3.83 -15.27 -17.32
CA ILE A 209 3.06 -14.19 -16.67
C ILE A 209 3.19 -12.90 -17.51
N VAL A 210 4.41 -12.52 -17.89
CA VAL A 210 4.67 -11.36 -18.75
C VAL A 210 3.91 -11.48 -20.08
N HIS A 211 3.91 -12.67 -20.68
CA HIS A 211 3.16 -12.93 -21.92
C HIS A 211 1.64 -12.72 -21.71
N ALA A 212 1.06 -13.31 -20.68
CA ALA A 212 -0.37 -13.14 -20.38
C ALA A 212 -0.75 -11.67 -20.12
N VAL A 213 0.08 -10.95 -19.36
CA VAL A 213 -0.11 -9.52 -19.06
C VAL A 213 -0.06 -8.68 -20.35
N ARG A 214 0.91 -8.97 -21.24
CA ARG A 214 1.06 -8.27 -22.53
C ARG A 214 -0.15 -8.51 -23.43
N GLU A 215 -0.54 -9.76 -23.62
CA GLU A 215 -1.66 -10.13 -24.49
C GLU A 215 -3.00 -9.53 -24.01
N ALA A 216 -3.21 -9.47 -22.70
CA ALA A 216 -4.40 -8.86 -22.11
C ALA A 216 -4.32 -7.34 -22.01
N ASP A 217 -3.20 -6.68 -22.39
CA ASP A 217 -2.94 -5.26 -22.14
C ASP A 217 -3.21 -4.88 -20.67
N ALA A 218 -2.79 -5.73 -19.74
CA ALA A 218 -2.90 -5.57 -18.30
C ALA A 218 -1.65 -4.89 -17.71
N PHE A 219 -1.59 -4.72 -16.39
CA PHE A 219 -0.39 -4.22 -15.71
C PHE A 219 0.28 -5.31 -14.88
N LEU A 220 1.58 -5.15 -14.62
CA LEU A 220 2.37 -6.00 -13.74
C LEU A 220 2.95 -5.18 -12.59
N ASN A 221 2.54 -5.50 -11.37
CA ASN A 221 3.19 -5.03 -10.16
C ASN A 221 4.17 -6.09 -9.65
N LEU A 222 5.37 -5.65 -9.36
CA LEU A 222 6.43 -6.46 -8.78
C LEU A 222 6.71 -5.95 -7.37
N ASN A 223 6.46 -6.77 -6.37
CA ASN A 223 6.87 -6.46 -5.01
C ASN A 223 8.30 -6.97 -4.78
N GLU A 224 9.11 -6.20 -4.04
CA GLU A 224 10.34 -6.75 -3.48
C GLU A 224 9.98 -7.98 -2.64
N LEU A 225 10.80 -9.03 -2.74
CA LEU A 225 10.67 -10.18 -1.84
C LEU A 225 11.05 -9.74 -0.43
N GLU A 226 10.16 -9.95 0.55
CA GLU A 226 10.31 -9.41 1.89
C GLU A 226 10.43 -10.51 2.93
N PHE A 227 11.42 -10.37 3.82
CA PHE A 227 11.54 -11.14 5.04
C PHE A 227 10.54 -10.64 6.09
N SER A 228 9.94 -11.57 6.80
CA SER A 228 9.08 -11.34 7.95
C SER A 228 9.37 -12.39 9.03
N GLU A 229 8.89 -12.19 10.24
CA GLU A 229 9.03 -13.16 11.31
C GLU A 229 8.53 -14.56 10.90
N THR A 230 7.46 -14.63 10.13
CA THR A 230 6.78 -15.89 9.78
C THR A 230 7.35 -16.60 8.57
N ASN A 231 8.06 -15.91 7.67
CA ASN A 231 8.64 -16.51 6.47
C ASN A 231 10.17 -16.63 6.52
N PHE A 232 10.83 -16.05 7.51
CA PHE A 232 12.29 -15.92 7.60
C PHE A 232 13.01 -17.25 7.36
N SER A 233 12.66 -18.29 8.14
CA SER A 233 13.30 -19.60 8.02
C SER A 233 13.11 -20.22 6.64
N ARG A 234 11.92 -20.09 6.06
CA ARG A 234 11.64 -20.64 4.73
C ARG A 234 12.40 -19.92 3.62
N LEU A 235 12.50 -18.59 3.69
CA LEU A 235 13.30 -17.83 2.73
C LEU A 235 14.79 -18.20 2.82
N MET A 236 15.32 -18.38 4.03
CA MET A 236 16.69 -18.83 4.22
C MET A 236 16.91 -20.26 3.70
N GLU A 237 15.95 -21.16 3.86
CA GLU A 237 15.99 -22.53 3.30
C GLU A 237 15.99 -22.54 1.79
N GLU A 238 15.26 -21.59 1.15
CA GLU A 238 15.25 -21.38 -0.31
C GLU A 238 16.49 -20.64 -0.82
N GLY A 239 17.40 -20.23 0.08
CA GLY A 239 18.68 -19.61 -0.26
C GLY A 239 18.64 -18.10 -0.43
N PHE A 240 17.57 -17.43 -0.04
CA PHE A 240 17.51 -15.97 -0.01
C PHE A 240 18.21 -15.41 1.22
N LEU A 241 18.82 -14.23 1.07
CA LEU A 241 19.47 -13.51 2.16
C LEU A 241 18.76 -12.16 2.38
N PRO A 242 18.60 -11.73 3.64
CA PRO A 242 18.03 -10.41 3.90
C PRO A 242 19.03 -9.31 3.56
N LEU A 243 18.54 -8.17 3.12
CA LEU A 243 19.35 -6.96 3.01
C LEU A 243 19.86 -6.51 4.38
N ASP A 244 21.02 -5.84 4.41
CA ASP A 244 21.59 -5.28 5.65
C ASP A 244 20.66 -4.26 6.34
N LEU A 245 19.86 -3.55 5.54
CA LEU A 245 18.90 -2.55 6.00
C LEU A 245 17.53 -2.81 5.39
N GLY A 246 16.51 -2.92 6.24
CA GLY A 246 15.13 -3.17 5.84
C GLY A 246 14.76 -4.66 5.83
N CYS A 247 13.63 -4.98 5.23
CA CYS A 247 13.09 -6.34 5.18
C CYS A 247 13.19 -6.97 3.77
N GLY A 248 13.80 -6.30 2.80
CA GLY A 248 13.97 -6.81 1.44
C GLY A 248 14.95 -7.98 1.35
N ALA A 249 14.83 -8.78 0.30
CA ALA A 249 15.76 -9.86 -0.02
C ALA A 249 16.80 -9.42 -1.05
N GLU A 250 18.05 -9.85 -0.84
CA GLU A 250 19.12 -9.65 -1.83
C GLU A 250 18.75 -10.22 -3.22
N GLY A 251 19.08 -9.49 -4.27
CA GLY A 251 18.80 -9.89 -5.65
C GLY A 251 17.37 -9.65 -6.12
N SER A 252 16.43 -9.26 -5.25
CA SER A 252 15.04 -9.03 -5.65
C SER A 252 14.89 -7.83 -6.59
N GLU A 253 15.60 -6.73 -6.32
CA GLU A 253 15.60 -5.56 -7.22
C GLU A 253 16.22 -5.89 -8.58
N GLU A 254 17.34 -6.61 -8.62
CA GLU A 254 17.97 -7.05 -9.87
C GLU A 254 17.03 -7.94 -10.68
N MET A 255 16.31 -8.84 -10.01
CA MET A 255 15.29 -9.67 -10.65
C MET A 255 14.17 -8.81 -11.23
N ALA A 256 13.66 -7.85 -10.48
CA ALA A 256 12.62 -6.93 -10.94
C ALA A 256 13.08 -6.12 -12.16
N ARG A 257 14.32 -5.68 -12.20
CA ARG A 257 14.88 -4.96 -13.35
C ARG A 257 14.84 -5.78 -14.64
N GLY A 258 14.89 -7.11 -14.56
CA GLY A 258 14.72 -8.01 -15.71
C GLY A 258 13.31 -7.99 -16.31
N TYR A 259 12.32 -7.51 -15.58
CA TYR A 259 10.92 -7.35 -16.03
C TYR A 259 10.61 -5.96 -16.60
N LEU A 260 11.57 -5.01 -16.53
CA LEU A 260 11.35 -3.63 -16.98
C LEU A 260 11.39 -3.57 -18.52
N LEU A 261 10.26 -3.95 -19.13
CA LEU A 261 10.08 -4.01 -20.57
C LEU A 261 9.21 -2.83 -21.04
N ASP A 262 9.57 -2.22 -22.15
CA ASP A 262 8.90 -1.02 -22.66
C ASP A 262 7.49 -1.30 -23.24
N ASP A 263 7.18 -2.57 -23.49
CA ASP A 263 5.93 -2.98 -24.14
C ASP A 263 4.86 -3.50 -23.15
N ILE A 264 5.13 -3.43 -21.84
CA ILE A 264 4.15 -3.74 -20.78
C ILE A 264 4.14 -2.64 -19.72
N LYS A 265 2.99 -2.51 -19.05
CA LYS A 265 2.80 -1.60 -17.91
C LYS A 265 3.39 -2.24 -16.66
N VAL A 266 4.48 -1.71 -16.13
CA VAL A 266 5.20 -2.29 -14.99
C VAL A 266 5.42 -1.28 -13.87
N HIS A 267 5.31 -1.77 -12.62
CA HIS A 267 5.72 -1.07 -11.43
C HIS A 267 6.48 -2.04 -10.50
N TYR A 268 7.69 -1.67 -10.09
CA TYR A 268 8.42 -2.30 -8.99
C TYR A 268 8.27 -1.48 -7.71
N CYS A 269 7.76 -2.13 -6.66
CA CYS A 269 7.53 -1.54 -5.34
C CYS A 269 8.50 -2.15 -4.32
N PRO A 270 9.54 -1.42 -3.88
CA PRO A 270 10.46 -1.90 -2.86
C PRO A 270 9.83 -1.88 -1.46
N SER A 271 10.30 -2.74 -0.56
CA SER A 271 9.82 -2.84 0.82
C SER A 271 9.94 -1.53 1.58
N ARG A 272 11.07 -0.85 1.44
CA ARG A 272 11.32 0.45 2.09
C ARG A 272 10.34 1.55 1.68
N PHE A 273 9.66 1.42 0.53
CA PHE A 273 8.61 2.36 0.14
C PHE A 273 7.41 2.27 1.09
N LYS A 274 7.09 1.05 1.55
CA LYS A 274 5.97 0.82 2.48
C LYS A 274 6.18 1.54 3.81
N ASP A 275 7.40 1.53 4.33
CA ASP A 275 7.76 2.16 5.60
C ASP A 275 8.04 3.66 5.44
N ALA A 276 8.97 4.01 4.55
CA ALA A 276 9.47 5.37 4.43
C ALA A 276 8.49 6.35 3.76
N VAL A 277 7.52 5.85 3.00
CA VAL A 277 6.55 6.71 2.29
C VAL A 277 5.12 6.38 2.72
N GLN A 278 4.65 5.16 2.46
CA GLN A 278 3.25 4.79 2.66
C GLN A 278 2.84 4.92 4.13
N LEU A 279 3.57 4.29 5.05
CA LEU A 279 3.26 4.34 6.49
C LEU A 279 3.36 5.77 7.03
N ARG A 280 4.48 6.45 6.74
CA ARG A 280 4.70 7.83 7.20
C ARG A 280 3.60 8.79 6.73
N GLU A 281 3.27 8.80 5.44
CA GLU A 281 2.23 9.66 4.92
C GLU A 281 0.84 9.31 5.48
N ARG A 282 0.55 8.03 5.73
CA ARG A 282 -0.68 7.59 6.39
C ARG A 282 -0.77 8.08 7.84
N LEU A 283 0.32 7.98 8.60
CA LEU A 283 0.39 8.50 9.96
C LEU A 283 0.19 10.02 9.99
N ARG A 284 0.85 10.76 9.10
CA ARG A 284 0.65 12.21 8.96
C ARG A 284 -0.81 12.57 8.67
N ARG A 285 -1.41 11.94 7.69
CA ARG A 285 -2.83 12.15 7.34
C ARG A 285 -3.74 11.90 8.52
N ARG A 286 -3.45 10.85 9.29
CA ARG A 286 -4.19 10.55 10.51
C ARG A 286 -3.97 11.61 11.57
N ALA A 287 -2.72 11.98 11.86
CA ALA A 287 -2.40 13.02 12.83
C ALA A 287 -3.09 14.35 12.48
N GLU A 288 -3.01 14.81 11.23
CA GLU A 288 -3.65 16.03 10.75
C GLU A 288 -5.18 16.05 10.94
N ARG A 289 -5.83 14.86 10.99
CA ARG A 289 -7.28 14.74 11.14
C ARG A 289 -7.75 14.48 12.56
N THR A 290 -6.90 13.89 13.40
CA THR A 290 -7.31 13.38 14.72
C THR A 290 -6.58 14.03 15.88
N SER A 291 -5.49 14.78 15.65
CA SER A 291 -4.79 15.49 16.71
C SER A 291 -5.61 16.64 17.29
N ARG A 292 -5.37 16.88 18.55
CA ARG A 292 -5.95 17.97 19.33
C ARG A 292 -5.03 19.22 19.27
N PRO A 293 -5.51 20.41 19.63
CA PRO A 293 -4.67 21.62 19.68
C PRO A 293 -3.40 21.48 20.55
N LEU A 294 -3.44 20.61 21.55
CA LEU A 294 -2.30 20.34 22.44
C LEU A 294 -1.26 19.39 21.83
N ASP A 295 -1.55 18.69 20.75
CA ASP A 295 -0.66 17.72 20.11
C ASP A 295 0.21 18.43 19.05
N TYR A 296 1.53 18.21 19.07
CA TYR A 296 2.44 18.63 18.01
C TYR A 296 2.67 17.47 17.05
N ILE A 297 2.46 17.68 15.75
CA ILE A 297 2.65 16.66 14.71
C ILE A 297 4.09 16.72 14.20
N THR A 298 4.80 15.60 14.24
CA THR A 298 6.18 15.48 13.73
C THR A 298 6.22 15.28 12.21
N GLU A 299 7.39 15.38 11.63
CA GLU A 299 7.61 15.07 10.20
C GLU A 299 7.35 13.59 9.88
N GLU A 300 7.54 12.69 10.86
CA GLU A 300 7.28 11.25 10.73
C GLU A 300 5.81 10.88 10.92
N GLY A 301 4.94 11.85 11.26
CA GLY A 301 3.51 11.63 11.46
C GLY A 301 3.15 11.13 12.85
N THR A 302 4.08 11.12 13.79
CA THR A 302 3.81 10.90 15.21
C THR A 302 3.30 12.17 15.87
N ILE A 303 2.79 12.08 17.10
CA ILE A 303 2.34 13.25 17.89
C ILE A 303 3.10 13.34 19.19
N ILE A 304 3.44 14.59 19.57
CA ILE A 304 4.14 14.92 20.80
C ILE A 304 3.22 15.75 21.70
N HIS A 305 3.14 15.41 22.99
CA HIS A 305 2.51 16.20 24.02
C HIS A 305 3.13 15.92 25.40
N GLY A 306 2.86 16.81 26.34
CA GLY A 306 3.25 16.66 27.74
C GLY A 306 2.26 15.81 28.52
N ILE A 307 2.76 15.10 29.50
CA ILE A 307 1.96 14.30 30.45
C ILE A 307 2.35 14.69 31.88
N ILE A 308 1.33 14.90 32.72
CA ILE A 308 1.43 15.06 34.15
C ILE A 308 0.70 13.87 34.79
N GLU A 309 1.42 12.94 35.39
CA GLU A 309 0.85 11.76 36.05
C GLU A 309 0.98 11.86 37.56
N GLY A 310 -0.05 11.45 38.29
CA GLY A 310 -0.03 11.50 39.73
C GLY A 310 -1.30 11.00 40.40
N LYS A 311 -1.32 11.10 41.73
CA LYS A 311 -2.54 10.80 42.49
C LYS A 311 -3.55 11.91 42.29
N LYS A 312 -4.82 11.60 42.52
CA LYS A 312 -5.96 12.51 42.30
C LYS A 312 -5.78 13.89 42.96
N ASP A 313 -5.24 13.95 44.21
CA ASP A 313 -5.07 15.19 44.94
C ASP A 313 -3.87 16.01 44.35
N ASP A 314 -2.81 15.33 43.95
CA ASP A 314 -1.63 15.95 43.29
C ASP A 314 -2.01 16.51 41.93
N LEU A 315 -2.75 15.76 41.10
CA LEU A 315 -3.30 16.24 39.83
C LEU A 315 -4.28 17.40 39.99
N LYS A 316 -5.08 17.42 41.07
CA LYS A 316 -5.92 18.56 41.35
C LYS A 316 -5.12 19.83 41.69
N SER A 317 -4.00 19.65 42.38
CA SER A 317 -3.10 20.76 42.68
C SER A 317 -2.41 21.27 41.39
N ALA A 318 -1.94 20.36 40.52
CA ALA A 318 -1.38 20.69 39.22
C ALA A 318 -2.39 21.44 38.33
N LEU A 319 -3.66 20.97 38.30
CA LEU A 319 -4.73 21.65 37.56
C LEU A 319 -4.97 23.06 38.08
N GLY A 320 -4.94 23.26 39.40
CA GLY A 320 -5.09 24.59 40.00
C GLY A 320 -3.95 25.57 39.60
N ILE A 321 -2.75 25.06 39.36
CA ILE A 321 -1.62 25.87 38.85
C ILE A 321 -1.86 26.21 37.37
N ILE A 322 -2.23 25.21 36.55
CA ILE A 322 -2.56 25.38 35.13
C ILE A 322 -3.65 26.44 34.94
N ASP A 323 -4.72 26.36 35.74
CA ASP A 323 -5.82 27.33 35.72
C ASP A 323 -5.37 28.72 36.20
N GLY A 324 -4.50 28.78 37.23
CA GLY A 324 -3.93 30.04 37.73
C GLY A 324 -2.98 30.77 36.77
N LEU A 325 -2.37 30.00 35.87
CA LEU A 325 -1.54 30.51 34.78
C LEU A 325 -2.35 30.84 33.51
N GLU A 326 -3.67 30.74 33.58
CA GLU A 326 -4.58 31.03 32.47
C GLU A 326 -4.27 30.22 31.18
N VAL A 327 -3.81 28.96 31.32
CA VAL A 327 -3.56 28.10 30.17
C VAL A 327 -4.88 27.85 29.42
N PRO A 328 -4.97 28.06 28.09
CA PRO A 328 -6.17 27.85 27.32
C PRO A 328 -6.71 26.41 27.47
N ALA A 329 -8.03 26.26 27.65
CA ALA A 329 -8.65 24.96 27.92
C ALA A 329 -8.46 23.94 26.80
N GLU A 330 -8.26 24.37 25.55
CA GLU A 330 -7.95 23.53 24.42
C GLU A 330 -6.53 22.99 24.41
N MET A 331 -5.63 23.55 25.22
CA MET A 331 -4.22 23.19 25.29
C MET A 331 -3.91 22.13 26.33
N TYR A 332 -4.92 21.66 27.07
CA TYR A 332 -4.80 20.52 28.00
C TYR A 332 -6.07 19.68 28.04
N SER A 333 -5.95 18.45 28.53
CA SER A 333 -7.06 17.52 28.70
C SER A 333 -6.87 16.70 29.98
N CYS A 334 -7.91 16.67 30.82
CA CYS A 334 -7.90 15.88 32.05
C CYS A 334 -8.45 14.48 31.77
N LEU A 335 -7.63 13.48 32.01
CA LEU A 335 -7.99 12.07 31.91
C LEU A 335 -7.90 11.40 33.28
N GLU A 336 -8.36 10.16 33.39
CA GLU A 336 -8.20 9.40 34.62
C GLU A 336 -6.72 9.12 34.91
N GLY A 337 -6.22 9.65 36.03
CA GLY A 337 -4.84 9.44 36.46
C GLY A 337 -3.80 10.34 35.79
N ARG A 338 -4.16 11.21 34.85
CA ARG A 338 -3.23 12.11 34.17
C ARG A 338 -3.87 13.37 33.60
N ILE A 339 -3.05 14.37 33.38
CA ILE A 339 -3.35 15.54 32.55
C ILE A 339 -2.44 15.46 31.32
N GLU A 340 -3.01 15.57 30.14
CA GLU A 340 -2.28 15.76 28.89
C GLU A 340 -2.29 17.24 28.54
N ILE A 341 -1.15 17.80 28.17
CA ILE A 341 -0.97 19.23 27.93
C ILE A 341 0.00 19.44 26.76
N ALA A 342 -0.07 20.58 26.09
CA ALA A 342 0.91 20.90 25.07
C ALA A 342 2.36 20.83 25.62
N ALA A 343 3.25 20.12 24.91
CA ALA A 343 4.62 19.86 25.38
C ALA A 343 5.36 21.15 25.77
N TRP A 344 5.30 22.16 24.90
CA TRP A 344 5.96 23.45 25.14
C TRP A 344 5.42 24.20 26.36
N ILE A 345 4.11 24.06 26.67
CA ILE A 345 3.53 24.62 27.90
C ILE A 345 4.06 23.87 29.11
N LEU A 346 4.09 22.53 29.07
CA LEU A 346 4.62 21.75 30.19
C LEU A 346 6.08 22.10 30.50
N GLU A 347 6.92 22.28 29.48
CA GLU A 347 8.32 22.73 29.65
C GLU A 347 8.39 24.11 30.35
N GLU A 348 7.52 25.03 29.98
CA GLU A 348 7.48 26.39 30.54
C GLU A 348 7.02 26.38 32.00
N ILE A 349 5.95 25.63 32.34
CA ILE A 349 5.37 25.60 33.70
C ILE A 349 5.99 24.54 34.61
N CYS A 350 6.93 23.73 34.12
CA CYS A 350 7.58 22.68 34.94
C CYS A 350 8.09 23.17 36.28
N PRO A 351 8.75 24.38 36.39
CA PRO A 351 9.20 24.88 37.70
C PRO A 351 8.05 25.19 38.67
N ASP A 352 6.89 25.61 38.19
CA ASP A 352 5.72 25.91 39.03
C ASP A 352 5.07 24.62 39.58
N LEU A 353 5.30 23.49 38.91
CA LEU A 353 4.78 22.15 39.29
C LEU A 353 5.70 21.40 40.26
N GLU A 354 6.90 21.89 40.60
CA GLU A 354 7.84 21.20 41.54
C GLU A 354 7.20 20.86 42.91
N GLY A 355 6.21 21.66 43.33
CA GLY A 355 5.44 21.43 44.57
C GLY A 355 4.43 20.32 44.49
N CYS A 356 4.07 19.88 43.30
CA CYS A 356 3.14 18.77 43.06
C CYS A 356 3.94 17.45 42.99
N LYS A 357 3.45 16.43 43.65
CA LYS A 357 4.07 15.09 43.60
C LYS A 357 3.60 14.35 42.34
N CYS A 358 3.85 14.94 41.20
CA CYS A 358 3.51 14.41 39.90
C CYS A 358 4.77 14.02 39.11
N ASP A 359 4.66 13.01 38.32
CA ASP A 359 5.66 12.66 37.31
C ASP A 359 5.35 13.46 36.04
N LEU A 360 6.34 14.22 35.58
CA LEU A 360 6.25 15.08 34.39
C LEU A 360 7.08 14.47 33.27
N CYS A 361 6.48 14.34 32.09
CA CYS A 361 7.25 13.90 30.92
C CYS A 361 6.64 14.42 29.62
N ILE A 362 7.47 14.49 28.58
CA ILE A 362 7.04 14.64 27.20
C ILE A 362 7.02 13.26 26.57
N ILE A 363 5.98 12.94 25.82
CA ILE A 363 5.89 11.71 25.06
C ILE A 363 5.76 11.97 23.57
N GLU A 364 6.37 11.11 22.79
CA GLU A 364 6.09 10.93 21.39
C GLU A 364 5.38 9.59 21.19
N ARG A 365 4.27 9.57 20.44
CA ARG A 365 3.50 8.37 20.17
C ARG A 365 2.87 8.36 18.80
N TYR A 366 2.46 7.20 18.33
CA TYR A 366 1.64 7.07 17.13
C TYR A 366 0.26 7.72 17.33
N PRO A 367 -0.32 8.36 16.28
CA PRO A 367 -1.62 9.04 16.34
C PRO A 367 -2.80 8.04 16.30
N LEU A 368 -2.70 6.95 17.05
CA LEU A 368 -3.72 5.92 17.22
C LEU A 368 -4.39 6.08 18.59
N GLN A 369 -5.62 5.59 18.71
CA GLN A 369 -6.21 5.44 20.03
C GLN A 369 -5.32 4.45 20.82
N ASP A 370 -4.83 4.87 21.98
CA ASP A 370 -3.85 4.12 22.78
C ASP A 370 -2.59 3.70 21.98
N GLY A 371 -2.17 4.55 21.03
CA GLY A 371 -1.04 4.30 20.15
C GLY A 371 0.25 4.07 20.92
N PRO A 372 1.14 3.18 20.41
CA PRO A 372 2.42 2.90 21.03
C PRO A 372 3.22 4.18 21.28
N VAL A 373 3.84 4.29 22.45
CA VAL A 373 4.79 5.35 22.79
C VAL A 373 6.11 5.05 22.11
N VAL A 374 6.62 6.00 21.34
CA VAL A 374 7.91 5.92 20.65
C VAL A 374 9.03 6.36 21.60
N GLU A 375 8.80 7.47 22.30
CA GLU A 375 9.77 8.03 23.24
C GLU A 375 9.07 8.64 24.45
N ARG A 376 9.74 8.62 25.61
CA ARG A 376 9.31 9.26 26.85
C ARG A 376 10.50 9.99 27.45
N ILE A 377 10.42 11.31 27.57
CA ILE A 377 11.45 12.17 28.11
C ILE A 377 10.96 12.73 29.46
N PRO A 378 11.52 12.32 30.61
CA PRO A 378 11.21 12.92 31.90
C PRO A 378 11.66 14.39 31.96
N LEU A 379 10.88 15.22 32.65
CA LEU A 379 11.21 16.62 32.94
C LEU A 379 11.63 16.80 34.40
#